data_96086aef3aec2a45d1f4f64598392960
#
_entry.id   96086aef3aec2a45d1f4f64598392960
#
_cell.length_a   1.000
_cell.length_b   1.000
_cell.length_c   1.000
_cell.angle_alpha   90.00
_cell.angle_beta   90.00
_cell.angle_gamma   90.00
#
_symmetry.space_group_name_H-M   'P 1'
#
loop_
_entity.id
_entity.type
_entity.pdbx_description
1 polymer ?
#
loop_
_entity_poly.entity_id
_entity_poly.type
_entity_poly.pdbx_seq_one_letter_code
_entity_poly.pdbx_strand_id
1 'polypeptide(L)'
;MDPAAVEAIRFPFYGDVLWAEVVQSRAAVPDAAALDAVQQLDPGLPDAVNRRQVAILQSMAAEFGLPPSAAAEAAALAVPSSALLRGLLELVANHSGVDEAVIRGFLRDVSAYLELSGCRAAVQEVVRPALLADPGCVLVGHSLGGVVSAELLAEDKVRDRTSLFIAVGAPLGLDAVTAGMRPPGASRPAAPWVNVYDPRDWATLGSPLPREGGLHDQLAVANPRSHEHSIEHYLAHPAVATLISDALAAGT
;
A
#
# COMPACT_ATOMS: atom_id res chain seq x y z
N MET A 1 -20.39 -20.78 -7.26
CA MET A 1 -20.61 -19.55 -6.47
C MET A 1 -22.09 -19.21 -6.56
N ASP A 2 -22.76 -18.99 -5.46
CA ASP A 2 -24.17 -18.61 -5.42
C ASP A 2 -24.36 -17.27 -6.13
N PRO A 3 -25.31 -17.12 -7.08
CA PRO A 3 -25.60 -15.83 -7.73
C PRO A 3 -25.87 -14.70 -6.76
N ALA A 4 -26.54 -14.96 -5.63
CA ALA A 4 -26.80 -13.96 -4.60
C ALA A 4 -25.51 -13.46 -3.92
N ALA A 5 -24.49 -14.31 -3.78
CA ALA A 5 -23.20 -13.91 -3.25
C ALA A 5 -22.42 -13.01 -4.22
N VAL A 6 -22.63 -13.16 -5.53
CA VAL A 6 -22.00 -12.30 -6.55
C VAL A 6 -22.60 -10.90 -6.52
N GLU A 7 -23.90 -10.76 -6.30
CA GLU A 7 -24.58 -9.46 -6.19
C GLU A 7 -24.18 -8.69 -4.92
N ALA A 8 -23.65 -9.38 -3.91
CA ALA A 8 -23.16 -8.77 -2.67
C ALA A 8 -21.71 -8.28 -2.76
N ILE A 9 -20.98 -8.56 -3.85
CA ILE A 9 -19.62 -8.08 -4.04
C ILE A 9 -19.64 -6.58 -4.35
N ARG A 10 -18.90 -5.80 -3.54
CA ARG A 10 -18.70 -4.36 -3.76
C ARG A 10 -17.24 -4.11 -4.09
N PHE A 11 -17.00 -3.39 -5.15
CA PHE A 11 -15.66 -3.00 -5.59
C PHE A 11 -15.56 -1.47 -5.63
N PRO A 12 -15.26 -0.80 -4.51
CA PRO A 12 -15.11 0.64 -4.48
C PRO A 12 -13.82 1.04 -5.21
N PHE A 13 -13.98 1.58 -6.43
CA PHE A 13 -12.87 2.08 -7.23
C PHE A 13 -12.60 3.55 -6.88
N TYR A 14 -11.39 3.86 -6.46
CA TYR A 14 -10.97 5.20 -6.03
C TYR A 14 -9.78 5.77 -6.84
N GLY A 15 -9.32 5.07 -7.85
CA GLY A 15 -8.15 5.48 -8.62
C GLY A 15 -8.31 6.83 -9.32
N ASP A 16 -9.51 7.16 -9.76
CA ASP A 16 -9.87 8.43 -10.39
C ASP A 16 -9.82 9.60 -9.40
N VAL A 17 -10.38 9.45 -8.20
CA VAL A 17 -10.33 10.51 -7.17
C VAL A 17 -8.91 10.67 -6.63
N LEU A 18 -8.16 9.60 -6.43
CA LEU A 18 -6.75 9.65 -6.05
C LEU A 18 -5.94 10.44 -7.09
N TRP A 19 -6.13 10.13 -8.37
CA TRP A 19 -5.45 10.84 -9.45
C TRP A 19 -5.84 12.31 -9.54
N ALA A 20 -7.12 12.64 -9.38
CA ALA A 20 -7.60 14.03 -9.39
C ALA A 20 -6.93 14.86 -8.29
N GLU A 21 -6.83 14.33 -7.07
CA GLU A 21 -6.15 14.98 -5.94
C GLU A 21 -4.65 15.17 -6.19
N VAL A 22 -3.98 14.18 -6.79
CA VAL A 22 -2.57 14.27 -7.20
C VAL A 22 -2.38 15.41 -8.21
N VAL A 23 -3.23 15.50 -9.23
CA VAL A 23 -3.17 16.57 -10.23
C VAL A 23 -3.41 17.93 -9.60
N GLN A 24 -4.40 18.06 -8.74
CA GLN A 24 -4.70 19.29 -8.02
C GLN A 24 -3.54 19.73 -7.13
N SER A 25 -2.90 18.79 -6.44
CA SER A 25 -1.74 19.09 -5.59
C SER A 25 -0.55 19.61 -6.38
N ARG A 26 -0.33 19.14 -7.61
CA ARG A 26 0.70 19.66 -8.54
C ARG A 26 0.44 21.12 -8.92
N ALA A 27 -0.82 21.45 -9.23
CA ALA A 27 -1.20 22.82 -9.59
C ALA A 27 -1.04 23.82 -8.43
N ALA A 28 -1.02 23.35 -7.18
CA ALA A 28 -0.83 24.16 -6.01
C ALA A 28 0.63 24.46 -5.66
N VAL A 29 1.60 23.79 -6.32
CA VAL A 29 3.04 24.05 -6.09
C VAL A 29 3.46 25.25 -6.94
N PRO A 30 3.94 26.38 -6.34
CA PRO A 30 4.42 27.53 -7.09
C PRO A 30 5.66 27.18 -7.92
N ASP A 31 5.78 27.72 -9.13
CA ASP A 31 6.94 27.54 -10.01
C ASP A 31 8.28 27.95 -9.36
N ALA A 32 8.25 28.83 -8.35
CA ALA A 32 9.41 29.28 -7.60
C ALA A 32 9.89 28.30 -6.52
N ALA A 33 9.15 27.25 -6.23
CA ALA A 33 9.53 26.21 -5.25
C ALA A 33 10.51 25.17 -5.85
N ALA A 34 11.22 25.52 -6.90
CA ALA A 34 12.36 24.75 -7.41
C ALA A 34 13.57 24.74 -6.43
N LEU A 35 13.27 24.64 -5.13
CA LEU A 35 14.26 24.37 -4.09
C LEU A 35 14.59 22.87 -4.16
N ASP A 36 15.79 22.58 -4.62
CA ASP A 36 16.38 21.25 -4.70
C ASP A 36 15.61 20.22 -5.55
N ALA A 37 15.41 20.52 -6.83
CA ALA A 37 14.99 19.53 -7.86
C ALA A 37 15.86 18.23 -7.86
N VAL A 38 16.93 18.25 -7.08
CA VAL A 38 17.93 17.20 -6.93
C VAL A 38 17.43 16.03 -6.05
N GLN A 39 16.43 16.26 -5.19
CA GLN A 39 15.92 15.23 -4.26
C GLN A 39 14.49 14.75 -4.56
N GLN A 40 13.92 15.11 -5.71
CA GLN A 40 12.53 14.84 -6.01
C GLN A 40 12.41 13.73 -7.06
N LEU A 41 11.65 12.68 -6.73
CA LEU A 41 11.23 11.66 -7.70
C LEU A 41 10.16 12.21 -8.65
N ASP A 42 9.34 13.14 -8.16
CA ASP A 42 8.30 13.81 -8.93
C ASP A 42 8.30 15.33 -8.60
N PRO A 43 9.04 16.15 -9.37
CA PRO A 43 9.22 17.59 -9.07
C PRO A 43 7.92 18.41 -9.04
N GLY A 44 6.83 17.88 -9.59
CA GLY A 44 5.54 18.55 -9.57
C GLY A 44 4.71 18.30 -8.31
N LEU A 45 5.19 17.47 -7.36
CA LEU A 45 4.46 17.15 -6.14
C LEU A 45 5.00 17.92 -4.93
N PRO A 46 4.17 18.13 -3.89
CA PRO A 46 4.60 18.74 -2.65
C PRO A 46 5.79 18.02 -2.00
N ASP A 47 6.65 18.74 -1.31
CA ASP A 47 7.85 18.21 -0.66
C ASP A 47 7.56 17.06 0.31
N ALA A 48 6.44 17.11 1.04
CA ALA A 48 6.05 16.02 1.95
C ALA A 48 5.86 14.70 1.20
N VAL A 49 5.18 14.75 0.03
CA VAL A 49 4.96 13.58 -0.82
C VAL A 49 6.29 13.05 -1.35
N ASN A 50 7.16 13.95 -1.84
CA ASN A 50 8.48 13.55 -2.35
C ASN A 50 9.34 12.92 -1.25
N ARG A 51 9.38 13.49 -0.05
CA ARG A 51 10.10 12.89 1.09
C ARG A 51 9.57 11.51 1.44
N ARG A 52 8.25 11.31 1.39
CA ARG A 52 7.64 10.00 1.64
C ARG A 52 8.02 8.98 0.57
N GLN A 53 8.00 9.36 -0.70
CA GLN A 53 8.46 8.49 -1.80
C GLN A 53 9.90 8.03 -1.58
N VAL A 54 10.79 8.95 -1.22
CA VAL A 54 12.19 8.64 -0.91
C VAL A 54 12.31 7.67 0.26
N ALA A 55 11.57 7.92 1.35
CA ALA A 55 11.60 7.05 2.53
C ALA A 55 11.08 5.63 2.21
N ILE A 56 10.02 5.50 1.43
CA ILE A 56 9.51 4.19 0.99
C ILE A 56 10.55 3.48 0.11
N LEU A 57 11.14 4.18 -0.86
CA LEU A 57 12.14 3.61 -1.75
C LEU A 57 13.40 3.16 -0.99
N GLN A 58 13.82 3.92 0.03
CA GLN A 58 14.93 3.54 0.91
C GLN A 58 14.58 2.30 1.75
N SER A 59 13.36 2.21 2.28
CA SER A 59 12.89 1.02 2.99
C SER A 59 12.91 -0.19 2.08
N MET A 60 12.44 -0.06 0.83
CA MET A 60 12.48 -1.14 -0.15
C MET A 60 13.92 -1.57 -0.47
N ALA A 61 14.83 -0.62 -0.66
CA ALA A 61 16.23 -0.91 -0.95
C ALA A 61 16.93 -1.61 0.22
N ALA A 62 16.59 -1.25 1.47
CA ALA A 62 17.15 -1.88 2.65
C ALA A 62 16.77 -3.36 2.76
N GLU A 63 15.54 -3.73 2.41
CA GLU A 63 15.10 -5.13 2.37
C GLU A 63 15.85 -5.95 1.30
N PHE A 64 16.33 -5.33 0.25
CA PHE A 64 17.20 -5.95 -0.73
C PHE A 64 18.68 -6.03 -0.31
N GLY A 65 18.97 -5.74 0.96
CA GLY A 65 20.30 -5.87 1.55
C GLY A 65 21.22 -4.66 1.36
N LEU A 66 20.69 -3.52 0.91
CA LEU A 66 21.44 -2.28 0.93
C LEU A 66 21.40 -1.67 2.34
N PRO A 67 22.57 -1.42 2.95
CA PRO A 67 22.61 -0.80 4.27
C PRO A 67 22.01 0.62 4.20
N PRO A 68 21.31 1.07 5.26
CA PRO A 68 20.86 2.46 5.40
C PRO A 68 22.01 3.48 5.29
N SER A 69 23.24 3.02 5.55
CA SER A 69 24.47 3.81 5.39
C SER A 69 24.80 4.13 3.91
N ALA A 70 24.27 3.41 2.93
CA ALA A 70 24.55 3.70 1.53
C ALA A 70 24.14 5.12 1.13
N ALA A 71 23.03 5.64 1.69
CA ALA A 71 22.62 7.03 1.50
C ALA A 71 23.57 8.01 2.19
N ALA A 72 24.04 7.68 3.40
CA ALA A 72 25.01 8.49 4.15
C ALA A 72 26.40 8.45 3.50
N GLU A 73 26.83 7.28 3.01
CA GLU A 73 28.10 7.13 2.28
C GLU A 73 28.07 7.88 0.93
N ALA A 74 26.95 7.81 0.20
CA ALA A 74 26.78 8.58 -1.04
C ALA A 74 26.80 10.09 -0.76
N ALA A 75 26.22 10.56 0.35
CA ALA A 75 26.30 11.96 0.77
C ALA A 75 27.73 12.35 1.13
N ALA A 76 28.48 11.50 1.83
CA ALA A 76 29.89 11.71 2.16
C ALA A 76 30.81 11.75 0.92
N LEU A 77 30.44 11.02 -0.14
CA LEU A 77 31.14 11.03 -1.44
C LEU A 77 30.67 12.16 -2.36
N ALA A 78 29.83 13.09 -1.88
CA ALA A 78 29.22 14.19 -2.66
C ALA A 78 28.48 13.69 -3.92
N VAL A 79 27.91 12.49 -3.87
CA VAL A 79 27.04 11.99 -4.95
C VAL A 79 25.75 12.81 -4.97
N PRO A 80 25.34 13.37 -6.13
CA PRO A 80 24.09 14.12 -6.21
C PRO A 80 22.90 13.25 -5.76
N SER A 81 22.01 13.81 -4.92
CA SER A 81 20.85 13.09 -4.38
C SER A 81 19.95 12.50 -5.48
N SER A 82 19.85 13.17 -6.63
CA SER A 82 19.14 12.67 -7.81
C SER A 82 19.77 11.40 -8.40
N ALA A 83 21.11 11.31 -8.38
CA ALA A 83 21.82 10.12 -8.84
C ALA A 83 21.60 8.95 -7.87
N LEU A 84 21.61 9.22 -6.56
CA LEU A 84 21.30 8.23 -5.53
C LEU A 84 19.88 7.69 -5.68
N LEU A 85 18.89 8.59 -5.80
CA LEU A 85 17.49 8.18 -5.98
C LEU A 85 17.27 7.37 -7.25
N ARG A 86 17.92 7.76 -8.34
CA ARG A 86 17.89 6.98 -9.58
C ARG A 86 18.51 5.61 -9.39
N GLY A 87 19.68 5.54 -8.75
CA GLY A 87 20.33 4.27 -8.46
C GLY A 87 19.52 3.34 -7.56
N LEU A 88 18.84 3.89 -6.55
CA LEU A 88 17.91 3.14 -5.70
C LEU A 88 16.70 2.61 -6.49
N LEU A 89 16.13 3.45 -7.37
CA LEU A 89 15.01 3.05 -8.21
C LEU A 89 15.41 1.96 -9.21
N GLU A 90 16.54 2.15 -9.90
CA GLU A 90 17.12 1.14 -10.80
C GLU A 90 17.41 -0.18 -10.07
N LEU A 91 17.91 -0.11 -8.83
CA LEU A 91 18.17 -1.30 -8.02
C LEU A 91 16.86 -2.05 -7.72
N VAL A 92 15.83 -1.34 -7.23
CA VAL A 92 14.52 -1.93 -6.93
C VAL A 92 13.92 -2.53 -8.20
N ALA A 93 13.97 -1.80 -9.33
CA ALA A 93 13.47 -2.26 -10.62
C ALA A 93 14.21 -3.52 -11.10
N ASN A 94 15.54 -3.52 -11.06
CA ASN A 94 16.37 -4.66 -11.49
C ASN A 94 16.16 -5.89 -10.59
N HIS A 95 16.03 -5.67 -9.29
CA HIS A 95 15.81 -6.77 -8.35
C HIS A 95 14.42 -7.39 -8.48
N SER A 96 13.40 -6.55 -8.64
CA SER A 96 12.01 -6.99 -8.78
C SER A 96 11.64 -7.44 -10.19
N GLY A 97 12.39 -7.02 -11.21
CA GLY A 97 12.03 -7.22 -12.61
C GLY A 97 10.83 -6.38 -13.08
N VAL A 98 10.44 -5.37 -12.31
CA VAL A 98 9.30 -4.49 -12.56
C VAL A 98 9.79 -3.19 -13.21
N ASP A 99 9.00 -2.66 -14.16
CA ASP A 99 9.29 -1.39 -14.82
C ASP A 99 9.33 -0.23 -13.81
N GLU A 100 10.32 0.66 -13.95
CA GLU A 100 10.47 1.83 -13.08
C GLU A 100 9.21 2.72 -13.06
N ALA A 101 8.47 2.82 -14.15
CA ALA A 101 7.25 3.63 -14.23
C ALA A 101 6.16 3.06 -13.31
N VAL A 102 6.07 1.73 -13.17
CA VAL A 102 5.15 1.06 -12.24
C VAL A 102 5.54 1.35 -10.80
N ILE A 103 6.83 1.22 -10.47
CA ILE A 103 7.34 1.52 -9.12
C ILE A 103 7.11 3.00 -8.78
N ARG A 104 7.40 3.93 -9.70
CA ARG A 104 7.11 5.36 -9.52
C ARG A 104 5.63 5.64 -9.29
N GLY A 105 4.75 4.98 -10.05
CA GLY A 105 3.31 5.07 -9.87
C GLY A 105 2.88 4.65 -8.46
N PHE A 106 3.34 3.50 -8.00
CA PHE A 106 3.11 3.00 -6.64
C PHE A 106 3.62 3.98 -5.58
N LEU A 107 4.87 4.43 -5.67
CA LEU A 107 5.46 5.37 -4.73
C LEU A 107 4.66 6.67 -4.65
N ARG A 108 4.25 7.22 -5.81
CA ARG A 108 3.42 8.41 -5.89
C ARG A 108 2.08 8.22 -5.20
N ASP A 109 1.36 7.15 -5.54
CA ASP A 109 -0.01 6.93 -5.09
C ASP A 109 -0.06 6.66 -3.57
N VAL A 110 0.83 5.82 -3.07
CA VAL A 110 0.95 5.55 -1.63
C VAL A 110 1.35 6.82 -0.87
N SER A 111 2.35 7.56 -1.38
CA SER A 111 2.82 8.77 -0.70
C SER A 111 1.80 9.90 -0.73
N ALA A 112 1.07 10.09 -1.84
CA ALA A 112 0.00 11.07 -1.93
C ALA A 112 -1.13 10.75 -0.94
N TYR A 113 -1.55 9.49 -0.87
CA TYR A 113 -2.55 9.06 0.11
C TYR A 113 -2.09 9.33 1.54
N LEU A 114 -0.85 9.03 1.88
CA LEU A 114 -0.34 9.17 3.24
C LEU A 114 -0.09 10.63 3.66
N GLU A 115 0.29 11.52 2.73
CA GLU A 115 0.72 12.87 3.05
C GLU A 115 -0.33 13.95 2.73
N LEU A 116 -1.21 13.72 1.75
CA LEU A 116 -2.23 14.68 1.37
C LEU A 116 -3.57 14.37 2.05
N SER A 117 -3.98 15.22 2.99
CA SER A 117 -5.24 15.02 3.72
C SER A 117 -6.47 15.00 2.81
N GLY A 118 -6.49 15.82 1.74
CA GLY A 118 -7.54 15.82 0.73
C GLY A 118 -7.61 14.49 -0.01
N CYS A 119 -6.46 13.96 -0.44
CA CYS A 119 -6.36 12.66 -1.10
C CYS A 119 -6.86 11.53 -0.20
N ARG A 120 -6.40 11.48 1.05
CA ARG A 120 -6.87 10.49 2.04
C ARG A 120 -8.38 10.58 2.24
N ALA A 121 -8.91 11.77 2.46
CA ALA A 121 -10.34 11.98 2.67
C ALA A 121 -11.17 11.52 1.46
N ALA A 122 -10.80 11.95 0.25
CA ALA A 122 -11.50 11.59 -0.98
C ALA A 122 -11.52 10.07 -1.22
N VAL A 123 -10.39 9.40 -1.03
CA VAL A 123 -10.31 7.93 -1.15
C VAL A 123 -11.17 7.24 -0.09
N GLN A 124 -11.11 7.67 1.17
CA GLN A 124 -11.90 7.08 2.24
C GLN A 124 -13.39 7.33 2.07
N GLU A 125 -13.81 8.46 1.50
CA GLU A 125 -15.21 8.75 1.17
C GLU A 125 -15.78 7.79 0.12
N VAL A 126 -14.96 7.32 -0.81
CA VAL A 126 -15.39 6.29 -1.79
C VAL A 126 -15.48 4.91 -1.13
N VAL A 127 -14.53 4.54 -0.28
CA VAL A 127 -14.43 3.19 0.28
C VAL A 127 -15.38 2.96 1.46
N ARG A 128 -15.45 3.92 2.38
CA ARG A 128 -16.22 3.80 3.64
C ARG A 128 -17.70 3.39 3.46
N PRO A 129 -18.48 3.96 2.52
CA PRO A 129 -19.88 3.56 2.34
C PRO A 129 -20.04 2.08 1.97
N ALA A 130 -19.10 1.53 1.17
CA ALA A 130 -19.15 0.12 0.80
C ALA A 130 -18.92 -0.79 2.02
N LEU A 131 -18.05 -0.40 2.95
CA LEU A 131 -17.78 -1.14 4.19
C LEU A 131 -18.92 -1.04 5.21
N LEU A 132 -19.71 0.00 5.12
CA LEU A 132 -20.86 0.23 6.02
C LEU A 132 -22.18 -0.32 5.47
N ALA A 133 -22.21 -0.80 4.24
CA ALA A 133 -23.44 -1.22 3.58
C ALA A 133 -24.07 -2.44 4.26
N ASP A 134 -23.25 -3.45 4.54
CA ASP A 134 -23.73 -4.73 5.06
C ASP A 134 -22.96 -5.12 6.36
N PRO A 135 -23.62 -5.73 7.34
CA PRO A 135 -22.91 -6.28 8.51
C PRO A 135 -22.19 -7.57 8.15
N GLY A 136 -21.10 -7.88 8.86
CA GLY A 136 -20.36 -9.14 8.67
C GLY A 136 -19.60 -9.24 7.36
N CYS A 137 -19.16 -8.09 6.79
CA CYS A 137 -18.44 -8.10 5.51
C CYS A 137 -17.06 -8.78 5.65
N VAL A 138 -16.66 -9.50 4.61
CA VAL A 138 -15.28 -9.93 4.38
C VAL A 138 -14.60 -8.87 3.53
N LEU A 139 -13.62 -8.19 4.11
CA LEU A 139 -12.91 -7.08 3.48
C LEU A 139 -11.60 -7.58 2.87
N VAL A 140 -11.42 -7.42 1.56
CA VAL A 140 -10.15 -7.72 0.89
C VAL A 140 -9.50 -6.41 0.45
N GLY A 141 -8.31 -6.12 0.96
CA GLY A 141 -7.53 -4.93 0.61
C GLY A 141 -6.25 -5.31 -0.11
N HIS A 142 -6.12 -4.92 -1.39
CA HIS A 142 -4.92 -5.15 -2.19
C HIS A 142 -4.05 -3.89 -2.25
N SER A 143 -2.73 -4.06 -2.11
CA SER A 143 -1.77 -2.98 -2.28
C SER A 143 -2.12 -1.75 -1.40
N LEU A 144 -2.23 -0.55 -1.97
CA LEU A 144 -2.72 0.65 -1.28
C LEU A 144 -4.11 0.44 -0.65
N GLY A 145 -4.98 -0.39 -1.26
CA GLY A 145 -6.28 -0.74 -0.69
C GLY A 145 -6.18 -1.43 0.67
N GLY A 146 -5.10 -2.17 0.93
CA GLY A 146 -4.80 -2.74 2.24
C GLY A 146 -4.49 -1.66 3.29
N VAL A 147 -3.74 -0.63 2.91
CA VAL A 147 -3.44 0.53 3.77
C VAL A 147 -4.70 1.32 4.09
N VAL A 148 -5.52 1.63 3.07
CA VAL A 148 -6.81 2.32 3.22
C VAL A 148 -7.75 1.54 4.13
N SER A 149 -7.86 0.23 3.93
CA SER A 149 -8.70 -0.66 4.73
C SER A 149 -8.26 -0.70 6.19
N ALA A 150 -6.97 -0.82 6.44
CA ALA A 150 -6.41 -0.85 7.78
C ALA A 150 -6.67 0.47 8.55
N GLU A 151 -6.56 1.63 7.87
CA GLU A 151 -6.93 2.92 8.46
C GLU A 151 -8.43 3.01 8.78
N LEU A 152 -9.30 2.57 7.88
CA LEU A 152 -10.75 2.57 8.09
C LEU A 152 -11.19 1.61 9.20
N LEU A 153 -10.50 0.51 9.41
CA LEU A 153 -10.75 -0.43 10.51
C LEU A 153 -10.42 0.14 11.90
N ALA A 154 -9.74 1.28 11.98
CA ALA A 154 -9.60 2.02 13.23
C ALA A 154 -10.92 2.71 13.65
N GLU A 155 -11.88 2.87 12.74
CA GLU A 155 -13.22 3.36 13.06
C GLU A 155 -14.08 2.21 13.62
N ASP A 156 -14.61 2.36 14.83
CA ASP A 156 -15.42 1.32 15.51
C ASP A 156 -16.56 0.80 14.61
N LYS A 157 -17.30 1.71 13.96
CA LYS A 157 -18.42 1.34 13.10
C LYS A 157 -18.03 0.55 11.84
N VAL A 158 -16.80 0.68 11.34
CA VAL A 158 -16.27 -0.13 10.24
C VAL A 158 -15.80 -1.47 10.78
N ARG A 159 -15.04 -1.44 11.86
CA ARG A 159 -14.52 -2.64 12.52
C ARG A 159 -15.65 -3.58 12.92
N ASP A 160 -16.71 -3.07 13.56
CA ASP A 160 -17.81 -3.87 14.08
C ASP A 160 -18.68 -4.50 12.98
N ARG A 161 -18.51 -4.07 11.74
CA ARG A 161 -19.17 -4.64 10.55
C ARG A 161 -18.27 -5.58 9.75
N THR A 162 -16.97 -5.64 10.06
CA THR A 162 -16.01 -6.48 9.35
C THR A 162 -15.78 -7.78 10.09
N SER A 163 -16.19 -8.91 9.50
CA SER A 163 -15.96 -10.24 10.07
C SER A 163 -14.52 -10.69 9.90
N LEU A 164 -13.91 -10.38 8.75
CA LEU A 164 -12.52 -10.69 8.45
C LEU A 164 -11.94 -9.64 7.50
N PHE A 165 -10.74 -9.16 7.79
CA PHE A 165 -9.93 -8.39 6.85
C PHE A 165 -8.82 -9.28 6.27
N ILE A 166 -8.69 -9.29 4.95
CA ILE A 166 -7.64 -10.01 4.23
C ILE A 166 -6.79 -8.96 3.50
N ALA A 167 -5.60 -8.69 4.02
CA ALA A 167 -4.63 -7.84 3.33
C ALA A 167 -3.86 -8.70 2.33
N VAL A 168 -3.94 -8.39 1.04
CA VAL A 168 -3.24 -9.11 -0.02
C VAL A 168 -2.25 -8.19 -0.72
N GLY A 169 -0.98 -8.56 -0.74
CA GLY A 169 0.05 -7.74 -1.38
C GLY A 169 0.15 -6.30 -0.84
N ALA A 170 -0.22 -6.08 0.43
CA ALA A 170 -0.27 -4.76 1.03
C ALA A 170 1.06 -4.38 1.69
N PRO A 171 1.57 -3.13 1.52
CA PRO A 171 2.87 -2.70 2.03
C PRO A 171 2.85 -2.38 3.54
N LEU A 172 2.13 -3.17 4.34
CA LEU A 172 1.97 -2.99 5.79
C LEU A 172 3.24 -3.37 6.59
N GLY A 173 4.22 -3.98 5.94
CA GLY A 173 5.53 -4.28 6.51
C GLY A 173 6.56 -3.16 6.34
N LEU A 174 6.29 -2.15 5.51
CA LEU A 174 7.21 -1.05 5.28
C LEU A 174 7.06 0.03 6.36
N ASP A 175 8.09 0.23 7.17
CA ASP A 175 8.10 1.25 8.23
C ASP A 175 7.75 2.65 7.69
N ALA A 176 8.27 2.98 6.51
CA ALA A 176 7.97 4.26 5.86
C ALA A 176 6.48 4.41 5.46
N VAL A 177 5.76 3.33 5.24
CA VAL A 177 4.31 3.34 4.99
C VAL A 177 3.56 3.45 6.32
N THR A 178 3.86 2.57 7.27
CA THR A 178 3.14 2.49 8.54
C THR A 178 3.29 3.75 9.39
N ALA A 179 4.45 4.43 9.33
CA ALA A 179 4.68 5.72 9.99
C ALA A 179 3.80 6.86 9.43
N GLY A 180 3.30 6.73 8.20
CA GLY A 180 2.39 7.71 7.57
C GLY A 180 0.91 7.45 7.84
N MET A 181 0.54 6.26 8.31
CA MET A 181 -0.86 5.86 8.54
C MET A 181 -1.53 6.63 9.68
N ARG A 182 -2.85 6.75 9.60
CA ARG A 182 -3.69 7.47 10.58
C ARG A 182 -4.91 6.61 10.97
N PRO A 183 -5.27 6.56 12.27
CA PRO A 183 -4.47 7.08 13.39
C PRO A 183 -3.14 6.31 13.54
N PRO A 184 -2.21 6.78 14.37
CA PRO A 184 -1.02 5.99 14.71
C PRO A 184 -1.42 4.60 15.20
N GLY A 185 -0.75 3.56 14.68
CA GLY A 185 -1.08 2.17 14.98
C GLY A 185 -2.14 1.53 14.08
N ALA A 186 -2.73 2.27 13.12
CA ALA A 186 -3.71 1.73 12.17
C ALA A 186 -3.17 0.55 11.33
N SER A 187 -1.87 0.40 11.20
CA SER A 187 -1.24 -0.76 10.55
C SER A 187 -1.48 -2.10 11.27
N ARG A 188 -2.02 -2.04 12.48
CA ARG A 188 -2.34 -3.21 13.32
C ARG A 188 -3.82 -3.18 13.71
N PRO A 189 -4.73 -3.48 12.77
CA PRO A 189 -6.17 -3.44 13.06
C PRO A 189 -6.53 -4.35 14.22
N ALA A 190 -7.46 -3.91 15.05
CA ALA A 190 -8.01 -4.74 16.13
C ALA A 190 -9.03 -5.78 15.63
N ALA A 191 -9.57 -5.59 14.41
CA ALA A 191 -10.41 -6.59 13.76
C ALA A 191 -9.60 -7.88 13.46
N PRO A 192 -10.25 -9.06 13.38
CA PRO A 192 -9.62 -10.25 12.85
C PRO A 192 -9.08 -10.03 11.44
N TRP A 193 -7.82 -10.36 11.19
CA TRP A 193 -7.25 -10.20 9.87
C TRP A 193 -6.16 -11.21 9.53
N VAL A 194 -5.94 -11.40 8.24
CA VAL A 194 -4.93 -12.29 7.67
C VAL A 194 -4.08 -11.50 6.69
N ASN A 195 -2.77 -11.62 6.79
CA ASN A 195 -1.83 -11.07 5.82
C ASN A 195 -1.48 -12.15 4.78
N VAL A 196 -1.76 -11.86 3.50
CA VAL A 196 -1.43 -12.73 2.37
C VAL A 196 -0.38 -12.03 1.52
N TYR A 197 0.75 -12.69 1.30
CA TYR A 197 1.87 -12.12 0.56
C TYR A 197 2.58 -13.17 -0.31
N ASP A 198 3.12 -12.75 -1.44
CA ASP A 198 4.11 -13.53 -2.18
C ASP A 198 5.51 -13.08 -1.71
N PRO A 199 6.40 -13.99 -1.32
CA PRO A 199 7.78 -13.64 -0.95
C PRO A 199 8.57 -12.90 -2.03
N ARG A 200 8.09 -12.89 -3.28
CA ARG A 200 8.70 -12.18 -4.40
C ARG A 200 7.95 -10.90 -4.79
N ASP A 201 6.86 -10.60 -4.10
CA ASP A 201 6.10 -9.37 -4.35
C ASP A 201 6.91 -8.16 -3.90
N TRP A 202 7.31 -7.36 -4.87
CA TRP A 202 8.15 -6.19 -4.68
C TRP A 202 7.51 -5.07 -3.85
N ALA A 203 6.18 -5.03 -3.77
CA ALA A 203 5.46 -4.03 -2.98
C ALA A 203 5.38 -4.40 -1.49
N THR A 204 5.40 -5.70 -1.17
CA THR A 204 5.38 -6.21 0.21
C THR A 204 6.75 -6.59 0.73
N LEU A 205 7.72 -6.76 -0.17
CA LEU A 205 9.08 -7.25 0.10
C LEU A 205 9.12 -8.61 0.79
N GLY A 206 8.04 -9.37 0.67
CA GLY A 206 7.95 -10.76 1.08
C GLY A 206 8.18 -11.07 2.55
N SER A 207 8.28 -10.04 3.40
CA SER A 207 8.55 -10.23 4.81
C SER A 207 7.26 -10.49 5.58
N PRO A 208 7.22 -11.54 6.42
CA PRO A 208 6.10 -11.73 7.32
C PRO A 208 6.03 -10.58 8.34
N LEU A 209 4.82 -10.15 8.63
CA LEU A 209 4.56 -9.10 9.61
C LEU A 209 4.75 -9.62 11.06
N PRO A 210 5.15 -8.78 12.01
CA PRO A 210 5.08 -9.14 13.42
C PRO A 210 3.66 -9.56 13.82
N ARG A 211 3.52 -10.64 14.57
CA ARG A 211 2.21 -11.11 15.08
C ARG A 211 1.74 -10.21 16.21
N GLU A 212 1.06 -9.14 15.87
CA GLU A 212 0.54 -8.14 16.81
C GLU A 212 -0.84 -7.65 16.37
N GLY A 213 -1.59 -7.05 17.29
CA GLY A 213 -2.97 -6.61 17.03
C GLY A 213 -3.90 -7.79 16.78
N GLY A 214 -4.84 -7.64 15.87
CA GLY A 214 -5.80 -8.67 15.47
C GLY A 214 -5.28 -9.64 14.39
N LEU A 215 -3.97 -9.67 14.12
CA LEU A 215 -3.40 -10.56 13.10
C LEU A 215 -3.54 -12.03 13.53
N HIS A 216 -4.44 -12.76 12.87
CA HIS A 216 -4.70 -14.15 13.13
C HIS A 216 -3.68 -15.07 12.47
N ASP A 217 -3.39 -14.80 11.18
CA ASP A 217 -2.48 -15.64 10.42
C ASP A 217 -1.78 -14.88 9.29
N GLN A 218 -0.76 -15.50 8.75
CA GLN A 218 -0.02 -15.03 7.60
C GLN A 218 0.14 -16.16 6.59
N LEU A 219 -0.25 -15.90 5.37
CA LEU A 219 -0.26 -16.86 4.29
C LEU A 219 0.71 -16.44 3.19
N ALA A 220 1.80 -17.18 3.07
CA ALA A 220 2.69 -17.06 1.92
C ALA A 220 2.09 -17.79 0.72
N VAL A 221 1.96 -17.11 -0.40
CA VAL A 221 1.50 -17.67 -1.67
C VAL A 221 2.57 -17.50 -2.75
N ALA A 222 2.42 -18.20 -3.87
CA ALA A 222 3.35 -18.08 -4.99
C ALA A 222 2.56 -17.71 -6.26
N ASN A 223 2.56 -16.44 -6.60
CA ASN A 223 1.98 -15.95 -7.85
C ASN A 223 2.89 -16.27 -9.06
N PRO A 224 2.38 -16.27 -10.28
CA PRO A 224 3.21 -16.42 -11.47
C PRO A 224 4.28 -15.32 -11.55
N ARG A 225 5.44 -15.66 -12.14
CA ARG A 225 6.51 -14.68 -12.39
C ARG A 225 5.98 -13.54 -13.28
N SER A 226 6.42 -12.33 -13.03
CA SER A 226 5.97 -11.06 -13.63
C SER A 226 4.54 -10.66 -13.25
N HIS A 227 3.90 -11.37 -12.30
CA HIS A 227 2.57 -11.11 -11.79
C HIS A 227 2.51 -11.25 -10.25
N GLU A 228 3.65 -11.13 -9.57
CA GLU A 228 3.79 -11.33 -8.13
C GLU A 228 2.87 -10.38 -7.34
N HIS A 229 2.65 -9.16 -7.85
CA HIS A 229 1.79 -8.15 -7.24
C HIS A 229 0.35 -8.11 -7.83
N SER A 230 -0.05 -9.08 -8.65
CA SER A 230 -1.37 -9.06 -9.28
C SER A 230 -2.46 -9.53 -8.32
N ILE A 231 -3.49 -8.69 -8.11
CA ILE A 231 -4.66 -9.04 -7.31
C ILE A 231 -5.39 -10.28 -7.86
N GLU A 232 -5.45 -10.43 -9.19
CA GLU A 232 -6.12 -11.56 -9.84
C GLU A 232 -5.49 -12.89 -9.41
N HIS A 233 -4.16 -12.94 -9.35
CA HIS A 233 -3.44 -14.13 -8.95
C HIS A 233 -3.53 -14.38 -7.45
N TYR A 234 -3.51 -13.33 -6.62
CA TYR A 234 -3.79 -13.47 -5.19
C TYR A 234 -5.16 -14.07 -4.93
N LEU A 235 -6.21 -13.54 -5.57
CA LEU A 235 -7.58 -14.00 -5.38
C LEU A 235 -7.83 -15.40 -5.98
N ALA A 236 -7.15 -15.77 -7.06
CA ALA A 236 -7.24 -17.08 -7.67
C ALA A 236 -6.58 -18.19 -6.85
N HIS A 237 -5.78 -17.84 -5.82
CA HIS A 237 -5.10 -18.83 -5.00
C HIS A 237 -6.10 -19.62 -4.15
N PRO A 238 -6.10 -20.97 -4.19
CA PRO A 238 -7.09 -21.79 -3.49
C PRO A 238 -7.20 -21.47 -1.99
N ALA A 239 -6.07 -21.22 -1.32
CA ALA A 239 -6.07 -20.91 0.09
C ALA A 239 -6.74 -19.55 0.40
N VAL A 240 -6.59 -18.55 -0.46
CA VAL A 240 -7.28 -17.25 -0.32
C VAL A 240 -8.78 -17.41 -0.59
N ALA A 241 -9.16 -18.16 -1.61
CA ALA A 241 -10.56 -18.48 -1.89
C ALA A 241 -11.22 -19.22 -0.72
N THR A 242 -10.50 -20.15 -0.07
CA THR A 242 -10.97 -20.85 1.14
C THR A 242 -11.19 -19.89 2.30
N LEU A 243 -10.22 -19.01 2.59
CA LEU A 243 -10.37 -17.99 3.64
C LEU A 243 -11.63 -17.13 3.46
N ILE A 244 -11.87 -16.68 2.22
CA ILE A 244 -13.06 -15.88 1.91
C ILE A 244 -14.34 -16.71 2.10
N SER A 245 -14.37 -17.93 1.59
CA SER A 245 -15.55 -18.82 1.68
C SER A 245 -15.89 -19.18 3.13
N ASP A 246 -14.88 -19.50 3.94
CA ASP A 246 -15.06 -19.87 5.36
C ASP A 246 -15.55 -18.67 6.17
N ALA A 247 -14.99 -17.48 5.93
CA ALA A 247 -15.43 -16.27 6.62
C ALA A 247 -16.86 -15.87 6.26
N LEU A 248 -17.27 -16.04 4.99
CA LEU A 248 -18.65 -15.79 4.57
C LEU A 248 -19.63 -16.81 5.18
N ALA A 249 -19.23 -18.09 5.28
CA ALA A 249 -20.06 -19.12 5.90
C ALA A 249 -20.21 -18.94 7.42
N ALA A 250 -19.22 -18.40 8.09
CA ALA A 250 -19.27 -18.14 9.54
C ALA A 250 -20.12 -16.90 9.90
N GLY A 251 -20.34 -15.98 8.96
CA GLY A 251 -21.14 -14.76 9.15
C GLY A 251 -22.62 -14.91 8.84
N THR A 252 -23.05 -16.09 8.33
CA THR A 252 -24.45 -16.48 8.09
C THR A 252 -25.00 -17.27 9.27
#